data_e93f6c1885be196f8c9675171b4db03a
#
_entry.id   e93f6c1885be196f8c9675171b4db03a
#
_cell.length_a   1.000
_cell.length_b   1.000
_cell.length_c   1.000
_cell.angle_alpha   90.00
_cell.angle_beta   90.00
_cell.angle_gamma   90.00
#
_symmetry.space_group_name_H-M   'P 1'
#
loop_
_entity.id
_entity.type
_entity.pdbx_description
1 polymer ?
#
loop_
_entity_poly.entity_id
_entity_poly.type
_entity_poly.pdbx_seq_one_letter_code
_entity_poly.pdbx_strand_id
1 'polypeptide(L)'
;MGMLIARRLAFMVFVLWGITLVTFFLSRVVPGDPARLLAGPQASPAEVAHLARFYGLDDPLIVQYAHYLRNLLHGDLGFSFVTRRNVRTDIATFLPATIELAGCALLLGFVLALITGTVAAYRRGTSADAAGRLSAIAGLSLPVFWMALLLQLLFHTKLGWLPLGGRLDPGMTPPPHITGLLTVDSLLTGNFATFINAVEHLVLPVVVLAAGVYGLMVRIMRTSVLDSLGEEYVRTAEAKGLSRWRVLRRHVLRNAMLPAVTVLGLEFGLLAAGVFVVESVFQWPGLGNYAFQAIQANDYNATMGATLVIAVLYVVINLIVDIVYLYLDPRIRYA
;
A
#
# COMPACT_ATOMS: atom_id res chain seq x y z
N MET A 1 -19.84 20.68 -2.30
CA MET A 1 -19.09 19.69 -1.53
C MET A 1 -19.88 18.41 -1.26
N GLY A 2 -21.04 18.44 -0.63
CA GLY A 2 -21.81 17.24 -0.31
C GLY A 2 -22.12 16.35 -1.52
N MET A 3 -22.53 16.94 -2.64
CA MET A 3 -22.86 16.21 -3.88
C MET A 3 -21.62 15.54 -4.52
N LEU A 4 -20.45 16.18 -4.47
CA LEU A 4 -19.20 15.58 -4.95
C LEU A 4 -18.79 14.36 -4.10
N ILE A 5 -18.87 14.49 -2.77
CA ILE A 5 -18.59 13.39 -1.84
C ILE A 5 -19.60 12.26 -2.05
N ALA A 6 -20.90 12.57 -2.16
CA ALA A 6 -21.92 11.55 -2.40
C ALA A 6 -21.71 10.81 -3.73
N ARG A 7 -21.37 11.51 -4.82
CA ARG A 7 -21.05 10.90 -6.11
C ARG A 7 -19.80 9.99 -6.01
N ARG A 8 -18.78 10.40 -5.28
CA ARG A 8 -17.59 9.60 -5.04
C ARG A 8 -17.88 8.36 -4.21
N LEU A 9 -18.64 8.50 -3.14
CA LEU A 9 -19.08 7.35 -2.32
C LEU A 9 -19.92 6.36 -3.14
N ALA A 10 -20.84 6.83 -3.99
CA ALA A 10 -21.58 5.96 -4.88
C ALA A 10 -20.68 5.21 -5.87
N PHE A 11 -19.67 5.90 -6.44
CA PHE A 11 -18.69 5.28 -7.32
C PHE A 11 -17.83 4.24 -6.56
N MET A 12 -17.42 4.53 -5.30
CA MET A 12 -16.72 3.59 -4.44
C MET A 12 -17.52 2.30 -4.22
N VAL A 13 -18.81 2.42 -3.89
CA VAL A 13 -19.70 1.27 -3.72
C VAL A 13 -19.78 0.45 -5.01
N PHE A 14 -19.89 1.11 -6.16
CA PHE A 14 -19.92 0.43 -7.47
C PHE A 14 -18.61 -0.31 -7.76
N VAL A 15 -17.45 0.30 -7.49
CA VAL A 15 -16.13 -0.33 -7.67
C VAL A 15 -15.98 -1.54 -6.74
N LEU A 16 -16.32 -1.40 -5.45
CA LEU A 16 -16.25 -2.49 -4.48
C LEU A 16 -17.19 -3.64 -4.87
N TRP A 17 -18.41 -3.32 -5.31
CA TRP A 17 -19.33 -4.32 -5.83
C TRP A 17 -18.75 -5.06 -7.04
N GLY A 18 -18.16 -4.34 -8.01
CA GLY A 18 -17.48 -4.93 -9.16
C GLY A 18 -16.33 -5.87 -8.75
N ILE A 19 -15.54 -5.48 -7.75
CA ILE A 19 -14.44 -6.31 -7.23
C ILE A 19 -14.99 -7.57 -6.57
N THR A 20 -16.05 -7.49 -5.74
CA THR A 20 -16.66 -8.68 -5.16
C THR A 20 -17.18 -9.64 -6.22
N LEU A 21 -17.76 -9.12 -7.30
CA LEU A 21 -18.26 -9.93 -8.40
C LEU A 21 -17.12 -10.63 -9.15
N VAL A 22 -16.06 -9.89 -9.49
CA VAL A 22 -14.90 -10.44 -10.21
C VAL A 22 -14.18 -11.49 -9.35
N THR A 23 -13.89 -11.18 -8.09
CA THR A 23 -13.17 -12.11 -7.19
C THR A 23 -13.98 -13.36 -6.90
N PHE A 24 -15.30 -13.23 -6.68
CA PHE A 24 -16.19 -14.38 -6.50
C PHE A 24 -16.20 -15.25 -7.77
N PHE A 25 -16.38 -14.65 -8.94
CA PHE A 25 -16.42 -15.41 -10.19
C PHE A 25 -15.09 -16.12 -10.47
N LEU A 26 -13.96 -15.42 -10.31
CA LEU A 26 -12.64 -16.02 -10.47
C LEU A 26 -12.41 -17.20 -9.51
N SER A 27 -12.88 -17.08 -8.27
CA SER A 27 -12.77 -18.17 -7.28
C SER A 27 -13.57 -19.43 -7.65
N ARG A 28 -14.54 -19.31 -8.56
CA ARG A 28 -15.38 -20.42 -9.03
C ARG A 28 -14.93 -20.98 -10.37
N VAL A 29 -14.19 -20.22 -11.17
CA VAL A 29 -13.62 -20.65 -12.48
C VAL A 29 -12.29 -21.38 -12.29
N VAL A 30 -11.53 -21.04 -11.27
CA VAL A 30 -10.26 -21.73 -10.96
C VAL A 30 -10.55 -23.19 -10.63
N PRO A 31 -9.89 -24.16 -11.31
CA PRO A 31 -10.07 -25.57 -11.05
C PRO A 31 -9.73 -25.92 -9.58
N GLY A 32 -10.69 -26.45 -8.88
CA GLY A 32 -10.55 -26.89 -7.49
C GLY A 32 -11.94 -27.21 -6.90
N ASP A 33 -11.99 -28.18 -6.02
CA ASP A 33 -13.19 -28.51 -5.27
C ASP A 33 -13.07 -27.87 -3.87
N PRO A 34 -13.76 -26.74 -3.60
CA PRO A 34 -13.67 -26.07 -2.30
C PRO A 34 -14.11 -27.00 -1.15
N ALA A 35 -15.09 -27.89 -1.40
CA ALA A 35 -15.54 -28.84 -0.39
C ALA A 35 -14.45 -29.86 -0.05
N ARG A 36 -13.69 -30.28 -1.04
CA ARG A 36 -12.56 -31.21 -0.85
C ARG A 36 -11.38 -30.56 -0.14
N LEU A 37 -11.11 -29.29 -0.43
CA LEU A 37 -10.10 -28.52 0.31
C LEU A 37 -10.46 -28.34 1.78
N LEU A 38 -11.74 -28.10 2.06
CA LEU A 38 -12.30 -28.03 3.42
C LEU A 38 -12.22 -29.35 4.17
N ALA A 39 -12.59 -30.43 3.50
CA ALA A 39 -12.64 -31.77 4.06
C ALA A 39 -11.23 -32.35 4.33
N GLY A 40 -10.22 -31.89 3.55
CA GLY A 40 -8.86 -32.39 3.63
C GLY A 40 -8.59 -33.59 2.71
N PRO A 41 -7.29 -33.94 2.52
CA PRO A 41 -6.86 -34.90 1.50
C PRO A 41 -7.36 -36.33 1.75
N GLN A 42 -7.69 -36.68 2.99
CA GLN A 42 -8.14 -38.03 3.37
C GLN A 42 -9.67 -38.15 3.58
N ALA A 43 -10.43 -37.10 3.30
CA ALA A 43 -11.87 -37.10 3.49
C ALA A 43 -12.58 -38.07 2.54
N SER A 44 -13.57 -38.75 3.05
CA SER A 44 -14.44 -39.61 2.27
C SER A 44 -15.30 -38.79 1.29
N PRO A 45 -15.75 -39.39 0.16
CA PRO A 45 -16.69 -38.71 -0.73
C PRO A 45 -17.99 -38.23 -0.06
N ALA A 46 -18.43 -38.95 0.98
CA ALA A 46 -19.62 -38.60 1.76
C ALA A 46 -19.41 -37.34 2.61
N GLU A 47 -18.25 -37.18 3.22
CA GLU A 47 -17.87 -35.97 3.98
C GLU A 47 -17.74 -34.76 3.06
N VAL A 48 -17.12 -34.93 1.89
CA VAL A 48 -17.03 -33.86 0.87
C VAL A 48 -18.42 -33.40 0.43
N ALA A 49 -19.31 -34.35 0.09
CA ALA A 49 -20.69 -34.06 -0.30
C ALA A 49 -21.52 -33.42 0.84
N HIS A 50 -21.24 -33.78 2.09
CA HIS A 50 -21.88 -33.15 3.25
C HIS A 50 -21.43 -31.69 3.39
N LEU A 51 -20.14 -31.42 3.28
CA LEU A 51 -19.59 -30.05 3.34
C LEU A 51 -20.06 -29.20 2.16
N ALA A 52 -20.09 -29.77 0.94
CA ALA A 52 -20.61 -29.06 -0.23
C ALA A 52 -22.05 -28.56 0.00
N ARG A 53 -22.92 -29.41 0.52
CA ARG A 53 -24.29 -29.04 0.87
C ARG A 53 -24.37 -28.07 2.04
N PHE A 54 -23.56 -28.27 3.08
CA PHE A 54 -23.55 -27.38 4.25
C PHE A 54 -23.15 -25.95 3.91
N TYR A 55 -22.18 -25.77 3.01
CA TYR A 55 -21.73 -24.44 2.54
C TYR A 55 -22.46 -23.95 1.29
N GLY A 56 -23.50 -24.67 0.82
CA GLY A 56 -24.28 -24.28 -0.36
C GLY A 56 -23.46 -24.22 -1.65
N LEU A 57 -22.41 -25.05 -1.77
CA LEU A 57 -21.53 -25.06 -2.95
C LEU A 57 -22.20 -25.71 -4.17
N ASP A 58 -23.25 -26.48 -3.94
CA ASP A 58 -24.09 -27.11 -4.98
C ASP A 58 -25.18 -26.16 -5.51
N ASP A 59 -25.40 -25.01 -4.87
CA ASP A 59 -26.41 -24.04 -5.26
C ASP A 59 -26.04 -23.33 -6.58
N PRO A 60 -27.03 -22.78 -7.33
CA PRO A 60 -26.74 -21.92 -8.46
C PRO A 60 -25.82 -20.77 -8.10
N LEU A 61 -24.87 -20.39 -8.99
CA LEU A 61 -23.85 -19.35 -8.74
C LEU A 61 -24.43 -18.02 -8.24
N ILE A 62 -25.61 -17.63 -8.73
CA ILE A 62 -26.31 -16.41 -8.30
C ILE A 62 -26.70 -16.48 -6.82
N VAL A 63 -27.17 -17.65 -6.37
CA VAL A 63 -27.55 -17.89 -4.96
C VAL A 63 -26.31 -17.86 -4.08
N GLN A 64 -25.23 -18.53 -4.51
CA GLN A 64 -23.96 -18.51 -3.80
C GLN A 64 -23.40 -17.08 -3.66
N TYR A 65 -23.49 -16.28 -4.74
CA TYR A 65 -23.06 -14.87 -4.70
C TYR A 65 -23.93 -14.02 -3.77
N ALA A 66 -25.24 -14.24 -3.76
CA ALA A 66 -26.14 -13.55 -2.85
C ALA A 66 -25.84 -13.90 -1.37
N HIS A 67 -25.55 -15.16 -1.06
CA HIS A 67 -25.09 -15.59 0.27
C HIS A 67 -23.74 -14.96 0.64
N TYR A 68 -22.78 -14.93 -0.29
CA TYR A 68 -21.49 -14.26 -0.10
C TYR A 68 -21.67 -12.77 0.24
N LEU A 69 -22.47 -12.02 -0.55
CA LEU A 69 -22.74 -10.62 -0.28
C LEU A 69 -23.44 -10.39 1.06
N ARG A 70 -24.40 -11.25 1.40
CA ARG A 70 -25.08 -11.18 2.70
C ARG A 70 -24.09 -11.37 3.85
N ASN A 71 -23.24 -12.38 3.80
CA ASN A 71 -22.22 -12.65 4.81
C ASN A 71 -21.23 -11.47 4.91
N LEU A 72 -20.79 -10.94 3.77
CA LEU A 72 -19.92 -9.78 3.71
C LEU A 72 -20.52 -8.55 4.40
N LEU A 73 -21.82 -8.27 4.19
CA LEU A 73 -22.53 -7.16 4.86
C LEU A 73 -22.62 -7.33 6.38
N HIS A 74 -22.53 -8.56 6.88
CA HIS A 74 -22.44 -8.86 8.31
C HIS A 74 -21.01 -8.92 8.84
N GLY A 75 -20.00 -8.63 7.98
CA GLY A 75 -18.58 -8.67 8.33
C GLY A 75 -18.00 -10.07 8.43
N ASP A 76 -18.70 -11.08 7.91
CA ASP A 76 -18.20 -12.44 7.81
C ASP A 76 -17.50 -12.63 6.46
N LEU A 77 -16.17 -12.80 6.52
CA LEU A 77 -15.30 -13.04 5.37
C LEU A 77 -15.02 -14.54 5.15
N GLY A 78 -15.64 -15.41 5.95
CA GLY A 78 -15.46 -16.84 5.90
C GLY A 78 -14.23 -17.32 6.69
N PHE A 79 -13.91 -18.60 6.49
CA PHE A 79 -12.85 -19.31 7.19
C PHE A 79 -11.71 -19.66 6.23
N SER A 80 -10.46 -19.38 6.64
CA SER A 80 -9.26 -19.73 5.88
C SER A 80 -8.86 -21.19 6.13
N PHE A 81 -8.59 -21.93 5.05
CA PHE A 81 -8.15 -23.32 5.14
C PHE A 81 -6.69 -23.43 5.51
N VAL A 82 -5.88 -22.42 5.11
CA VAL A 82 -4.44 -22.37 5.36
C VAL A 82 -4.15 -22.09 6.82
N THR A 83 -4.72 -21.02 7.35
CA THR A 83 -4.48 -20.58 8.73
C THR A 83 -5.38 -21.28 9.75
N ARG A 84 -6.45 -21.94 9.29
CA ARG A 84 -7.51 -22.53 10.13
C ARG A 84 -8.11 -21.52 11.11
N ARG A 85 -8.27 -20.27 10.66
CA ARG A 85 -8.86 -19.17 11.42
C ARG A 85 -9.88 -18.44 10.58
N ASN A 86 -10.68 -17.58 11.22
CA ASN A 86 -11.57 -16.68 10.50
C ASN A 86 -10.72 -15.66 9.72
N VAL A 87 -11.03 -15.44 8.44
CA VAL A 87 -10.34 -14.51 7.55
C VAL A 87 -10.31 -13.09 8.12
N ARG A 88 -11.38 -12.67 8.81
CA ARG A 88 -11.41 -11.37 9.52
C ARG A 88 -10.30 -11.26 10.57
N THR A 89 -10.04 -12.32 11.33
CA THR A 89 -8.97 -12.35 12.34
C THR A 89 -7.59 -12.28 11.69
N ASP A 90 -7.40 -13.01 10.59
CA ASP A 90 -6.16 -12.98 9.83
C ASP A 90 -5.88 -11.58 9.27
N ILE A 91 -6.89 -10.95 8.65
CA ILE A 91 -6.78 -9.60 8.14
C ILE A 91 -6.42 -8.62 9.26
N ALA A 92 -7.09 -8.70 10.41
CA ALA A 92 -6.78 -7.84 11.56
C ALA A 92 -5.33 -8.03 12.07
N THR A 93 -4.75 -9.22 11.88
CA THR A 93 -3.37 -9.53 12.26
C THR A 93 -2.36 -9.02 11.23
N PHE A 94 -2.61 -9.20 9.93
CA PHE A 94 -1.64 -8.93 8.87
C PHE A 94 -1.72 -7.52 8.28
N LEU A 95 -2.92 -6.92 8.26
CA LEU A 95 -3.17 -5.61 7.67
C LEU A 95 -2.32 -4.48 8.30
N PRO A 96 -2.19 -4.37 9.63
CA PRO A 96 -1.39 -3.30 10.25
C PRO A 96 0.07 -3.34 9.79
N ALA A 97 0.65 -4.53 9.62
CA ALA A 97 2.03 -4.68 9.15
C ALA A 97 2.23 -4.14 7.73
N THR A 98 1.28 -4.38 6.83
CA THR A 98 1.31 -3.82 5.47
C THR A 98 1.11 -2.31 5.48
N ILE A 99 0.18 -1.78 6.30
CA ILE A 99 -0.04 -0.33 6.42
C ILE A 99 1.22 0.37 6.93
N GLU A 100 1.88 -0.19 7.94
CA GLU A 100 3.12 0.34 8.50
C GLU A 100 4.23 0.39 7.44
N LEU A 101 4.46 -0.71 6.75
CA LEU A 101 5.49 -0.81 5.71
C LEU A 101 5.20 0.13 4.52
N ALA A 102 4.00 0.06 3.96
CA ALA A 102 3.61 0.88 2.81
C ALA A 102 3.55 2.37 3.16
N GLY A 103 3.03 2.71 4.33
CA GLY A 103 2.96 4.09 4.81
C GLY A 103 4.34 4.71 5.01
N CYS A 104 5.27 4.00 5.64
CA CYS A 104 6.66 4.43 5.79
C CYS A 104 7.37 4.59 4.43
N ALA A 105 7.15 3.64 3.50
CA ALA A 105 7.75 3.70 2.17
C ALA A 105 7.23 4.89 1.34
N LEU A 106 5.92 5.12 1.34
CA LEU A 106 5.31 6.28 0.68
C LEU A 106 5.83 7.59 1.25
N LEU A 107 5.87 7.71 2.58
CA LEU A 107 6.34 8.91 3.24
C LEU A 107 7.82 9.18 2.92
N LEU A 108 8.68 8.18 3.05
CA LEU A 108 10.10 8.30 2.75
C LEU A 108 10.33 8.66 1.27
N GLY A 109 9.72 7.92 0.35
CA GLY A 109 9.85 8.15 -1.09
C GLY A 109 9.36 9.55 -1.49
N PHE A 110 8.22 9.98 -0.97
CA PHE A 110 7.65 11.30 -1.24
C PHE A 110 8.52 12.45 -0.68
N VAL A 111 8.96 12.35 0.58
CA VAL A 111 9.80 13.39 1.21
C VAL A 111 11.15 13.52 0.49
N LEU A 112 11.79 12.41 0.18
CA LEU A 112 13.05 12.44 -0.59
C LEU A 112 12.83 13.01 -1.99
N ALA A 113 11.74 12.65 -2.66
CA ALA A 113 11.41 13.17 -3.99
C ALA A 113 11.08 14.66 -3.98
N LEU A 114 10.36 15.13 -2.96
CA LEU A 114 10.07 16.56 -2.76
C LEU A 114 11.36 17.38 -2.66
N ILE A 115 12.31 16.91 -1.85
CA ILE A 115 13.60 17.60 -1.68
C ILE A 115 14.42 17.53 -2.97
N THR A 116 14.64 16.33 -3.49
CA THR A 116 15.52 16.11 -4.66
C THR A 116 14.93 16.76 -5.91
N GLY A 117 13.62 16.60 -6.18
CA GLY A 117 12.94 17.19 -7.32
C GLY A 117 12.96 18.73 -7.29
N THR A 118 12.72 19.31 -6.11
CA THR A 118 12.79 20.76 -5.91
C THR A 118 14.22 21.29 -6.14
N VAL A 119 15.24 20.64 -5.56
CA VAL A 119 16.65 21.05 -5.74
C VAL A 119 17.07 20.91 -7.20
N ALA A 120 16.70 19.81 -7.86
CA ALA A 120 16.99 19.55 -9.27
C ALA A 120 16.34 20.61 -10.18
N ALA A 121 15.10 21.02 -9.90
CA ALA A 121 14.42 22.07 -10.64
C ALA A 121 15.08 23.43 -10.44
N TYR A 122 15.37 23.79 -9.20
CA TYR A 122 15.94 25.08 -8.85
C TYR A 122 17.37 25.26 -9.36
N ARG A 123 18.12 24.14 -9.45
CA ARG A 123 19.49 24.10 -9.99
C ARG A 123 19.54 23.49 -11.39
N ARG A 124 18.52 23.79 -12.22
CA ARG A 124 18.41 23.27 -13.60
C ARG A 124 19.73 23.47 -14.38
N GLY A 125 20.17 22.40 -15.06
CA GLY A 125 21.39 22.40 -15.89
C GLY A 125 22.70 22.22 -15.12
N THR A 126 22.67 22.08 -13.78
CA THR A 126 23.86 21.82 -12.96
C THR A 126 24.03 20.30 -12.67
N SER A 127 25.17 19.96 -12.04
CA SER A 127 25.43 18.58 -11.55
C SER A 127 24.35 18.07 -10.57
N ALA A 128 23.78 18.94 -9.75
CA ALA A 128 22.69 18.59 -8.84
C ALA A 128 21.41 18.17 -9.58
N ASP A 129 21.08 18.84 -10.69
CA ASP A 129 19.98 18.43 -11.57
C ASP A 129 20.28 17.06 -12.23
N ALA A 130 21.51 16.89 -12.74
CA ALA A 130 21.91 15.61 -13.32
C ALA A 130 21.85 14.47 -12.30
N ALA A 131 22.38 14.68 -11.08
CA ALA A 131 22.33 13.70 -10.00
C ALA A 131 20.89 13.32 -9.60
N GLY A 132 19.99 14.31 -9.47
CA GLY A 132 18.59 14.08 -9.18
C GLY A 132 17.87 13.24 -10.26
N ARG A 133 18.16 13.49 -11.53
CA ARG A 133 17.61 12.70 -12.64
C ARG A 133 18.19 11.27 -12.68
N LEU A 134 19.49 11.13 -12.48
CA LEU A 134 20.14 9.81 -12.46
C LEU A 134 19.66 8.97 -11.28
N SER A 135 19.52 9.55 -10.08
CA SER A 135 18.98 8.83 -8.92
C SER A 135 17.53 8.39 -9.13
N ALA A 136 16.70 9.22 -9.78
CA ALA A 136 15.33 8.86 -10.14
C ALA A 136 15.28 7.67 -11.11
N ILE A 137 16.14 7.68 -12.14
CA ILE A 137 16.25 6.57 -13.09
C ILE A 137 16.72 5.30 -12.37
N ALA A 138 17.75 5.39 -11.54
CA ALA A 138 18.27 4.25 -10.79
C ALA A 138 17.19 3.59 -9.92
N GLY A 139 16.34 4.39 -9.23
CA GLY A 139 15.24 3.88 -8.41
C GLY A 139 14.17 3.11 -9.20
N LEU A 140 13.95 3.44 -10.48
CA LEU A 140 12.97 2.79 -11.35
C LEU A 140 13.53 1.62 -12.16
N SER A 141 14.85 1.57 -12.37
CA SER A 141 15.46 0.62 -13.30
C SER A 141 15.67 -0.77 -12.73
N LEU A 142 15.72 -0.88 -11.40
CA LEU A 142 16.00 -2.15 -10.74
C LEU A 142 14.71 -2.89 -10.39
N PRO A 143 14.60 -4.20 -10.74
CA PRO A 143 13.50 -5.02 -10.24
C PRO A 143 13.47 -5.03 -8.71
N VAL A 144 12.29 -4.84 -8.13
CA VAL A 144 12.08 -4.72 -6.68
C VAL A 144 12.71 -5.90 -5.90
N PHE A 145 12.47 -7.14 -6.36
CA PHE A 145 13.01 -8.34 -5.71
C PHE A 145 14.54 -8.37 -5.75
N TRP A 146 15.13 -7.96 -6.87
CA TRP A 146 16.58 -7.96 -7.04
C TRP A 146 17.26 -6.94 -6.11
N MET A 147 16.67 -5.72 -6.03
CA MET A 147 17.14 -4.70 -5.10
C MET A 147 17.01 -5.18 -3.65
N ALA A 148 15.90 -5.84 -3.28
CA ALA A 148 15.71 -6.41 -1.96
C ALA A 148 16.83 -7.39 -1.59
N LEU A 149 17.13 -8.35 -2.48
CA LEU A 149 18.19 -9.35 -2.27
C LEU A 149 19.58 -8.71 -2.20
N LEU A 150 19.86 -7.71 -3.04
CA LEU A 150 21.14 -7.00 -2.98
C LEU A 150 21.34 -6.25 -1.67
N LEU A 151 20.30 -5.56 -1.19
CA LEU A 151 20.38 -4.83 0.07
C LEU A 151 20.51 -5.79 1.26
N GLN A 152 19.80 -6.93 1.26
CA GLN A 152 20.00 -7.98 2.26
C GLN A 152 21.44 -8.52 2.23
N LEU A 153 21.98 -8.84 1.04
CA LEU A 153 23.36 -9.32 0.90
C LEU A 153 24.36 -8.29 1.43
N LEU A 154 24.18 -7.02 1.11
CA LEU A 154 25.11 -5.97 1.52
C LEU A 154 24.99 -5.65 3.01
N PHE A 155 23.79 -5.27 3.47
CA PHE A 155 23.62 -4.72 4.82
C PHE A 155 23.50 -5.78 5.90
N HIS A 156 22.89 -6.92 5.61
CA HIS A 156 22.80 -8.02 6.57
C HIS A 156 24.04 -8.91 6.49
N THR A 157 24.31 -9.53 5.31
CA THR A 157 25.29 -10.60 5.21
C THR A 157 26.75 -10.10 5.23
N LYS A 158 27.05 -8.98 4.54
CA LYS A 158 28.43 -8.46 4.45
C LYS A 158 28.80 -7.51 5.58
N LEU A 159 27.89 -6.59 5.91
CA LEU A 159 28.15 -5.53 6.89
C LEU A 159 27.63 -5.88 8.30
N GLY A 160 26.64 -6.75 8.43
CA GLY A 160 26.02 -7.09 9.72
C GLY A 160 25.32 -5.92 10.40
N TRP A 161 24.87 -4.91 9.64
CA TRP A 161 24.30 -3.68 10.20
C TRP A 161 22.79 -3.75 10.45
N LEU A 162 22.06 -4.49 9.60
CA LEU A 162 20.61 -4.54 9.63
C LEU A 162 20.12 -5.99 9.60
N PRO A 163 18.94 -6.26 10.18
CA PRO A 163 18.36 -7.60 10.20
C PRO A 163 17.97 -8.08 8.80
N LEU A 164 17.90 -9.41 8.64
CA LEU A 164 17.54 -10.04 7.36
C LEU A 164 16.08 -9.82 6.99
N GLY A 165 15.18 -9.90 7.97
CA GLY A 165 13.73 -9.80 7.76
C GLY A 165 12.95 -10.01 9.05
N GLY A 166 11.62 -10.15 8.95
CA GLY A 166 10.74 -10.14 10.10
C GLY A 166 10.43 -8.72 10.59
N ARG A 167 9.70 -8.59 11.70
CA ARG A 167 9.35 -7.29 12.31
C ARG A 167 10.11 -7.01 13.61
N LEU A 168 10.65 -8.06 14.24
CA LEU A 168 11.43 -8.02 15.48
C LEU A 168 12.42 -9.18 15.49
N ASP A 169 13.49 -9.02 16.26
CA ASP A 169 14.43 -10.10 16.54
C ASP A 169 13.77 -11.26 17.29
N PRO A 170 14.20 -12.51 17.03
CA PRO A 170 13.73 -13.68 17.77
C PRO A 170 13.94 -13.49 19.28
N GLY A 171 12.86 -13.67 20.06
CA GLY A 171 12.90 -13.56 21.53
C GLY A 171 12.53 -12.17 22.07
N MET A 172 12.39 -11.15 21.23
CA MET A 172 11.82 -9.88 21.68
C MET A 172 10.31 -9.99 21.89
N THR A 173 9.82 -9.47 23.01
CA THR A 173 8.38 -9.39 23.32
C THR A 173 7.77 -8.22 22.57
N PRO A 174 6.76 -8.45 21.71
CA PRO A 174 6.03 -7.35 21.08
C PRO A 174 5.30 -6.51 22.13
N PRO A 175 5.07 -5.20 21.90
CA PRO A 175 4.28 -4.37 22.79
C PRO A 175 2.81 -4.82 22.81
N PRO A 176 2.02 -4.39 23.80
CA PRO A 176 0.57 -4.56 23.78
C PRO A 176 -0.02 -4.06 22.46
N HIS A 177 -0.95 -4.82 21.90
CA HIS A 177 -1.60 -4.50 20.62
C HIS A 177 -2.63 -3.37 20.84
N ILE A 178 -2.28 -2.14 20.48
CA ILE A 178 -3.15 -0.95 20.56
C ILE A 178 -3.66 -0.61 19.14
N THR A 179 -2.73 -0.31 18.22
CA THR A 179 -3.03 0.02 16.83
C THR A 179 -2.68 -1.12 15.88
N GLY A 180 -1.81 -2.04 16.30
CA GLY A 180 -1.20 -3.09 15.48
C GLY A 180 0.00 -2.62 14.65
N LEU A 181 0.28 -1.30 14.65
CA LEU A 181 1.50 -0.74 14.09
C LEU A 181 2.61 -0.86 15.14
N LEU A 182 3.56 -1.73 14.90
CA LEU A 182 4.55 -2.12 15.90
C LEU A 182 5.39 -0.94 16.39
N THR A 183 5.80 -0.05 15.49
CA THR A 183 6.54 1.17 15.84
C THR A 183 5.70 2.14 16.70
N VAL A 184 4.42 2.33 16.33
CA VAL A 184 3.50 3.20 17.07
C VAL A 184 3.19 2.61 18.44
N ASP A 185 2.86 1.34 18.52
CA ASP A 185 2.52 0.65 19.76
C ASP A 185 3.71 0.64 20.73
N SER A 186 4.94 0.45 20.21
CA SER A 186 6.17 0.53 21.01
C SER A 186 6.40 1.93 21.60
N LEU A 187 6.13 2.99 20.83
CA LEU A 187 6.22 4.36 21.32
C LEU A 187 5.15 4.67 22.37
N LEU A 188 3.90 4.27 22.11
CA LEU A 188 2.78 4.52 23.03
C LEU A 188 2.96 3.80 24.37
N THR A 189 3.63 2.65 24.36
CA THR A 189 3.91 1.87 25.58
C THR A 189 5.25 2.22 26.24
N GLY A 190 6.01 3.16 25.67
CA GLY A 190 7.32 3.57 26.19
C GLY A 190 8.41 2.49 26.05
N ASN A 191 8.19 1.48 25.22
CA ASN A 191 9.17 0.41 24.97
C ASN A 191 10.15 0.82 23.84
N PHE A 192 11.11 1.67 24.18
CA PHE A 192 12.09 2.20 23.23
C PHE A 192 13.01 1.11 22.63
N ALA A 193 13.31 0.05 23.39
CA ALA A 193 14.13 -1.05 22.88
C ALA A 193 13.42 -1.75 21.71
N THR A 194 12.14 -2.09 21.88
CA THR A 194 11.34 -2.69 20.82
C THR A 194 11.10 -1.72 19.66
N PHE A 195 10.95 -0.41 19.95
CA PHE A 195 10.83 0.61 18.90
C PHE A 195 12.07 0.66 18.01
N ILE A 196 13.27 0.73 18.58
CA ILE A 196 14.52 0.79 17.81
C ILE A 196 14.67 -0.48 16.96
N ASN A 197 14.46 -1.65 17.54
CA ASN A 197 14.55 -2.90 16.84
C ASN A 197 13.51 -3.00 15.69
N ALA A 198 12.27 -2.59 15.93
CA ALA A 198 11.24 -2.54 14.87
C ALA A 198 11.62 -1.58 13.72
N VAL A 199 12.23 -0.44 14.03
CA VAL A 199 12.74 0.49 13.01
C VAL A 199 13.88 -0.13 12.21
N GLU A 200 14.83 -0.83 12.85
CA GLU A 200 15.93 -1.53 12.15
C GLU A 200 15.38 -2.56 11.14
N HIS A 201 14.36 -3.33 11.51
CA HIS A 201 13.68 -4.27 10.63
C HIS A 201 12.92 -3.59 9.48
N LEU A 202 12.43 -2.38 9.67
CA LEU A 202 11.73 -1.60 8.64
C LEU A 202 12.65 -0.97 7.61
N VAL A 203 13.93 -0.66 7.94
CA VAL A 203 14.82 0.12 7.07
C VAL A 203 14.93 -0.47 5.67
N LEU A 204 15.35 -1.74 5.55
CA LEU A 204 15.59 -2.36 4.24
C LEU A 204 14.31 -2.47 3.40
N PRO A 205 13.20 -3.06 3.91
CA PRO A 205 11.99 -3.18 3.12
C PRO A 205 11.38 -1.82 2.75
N VAL A 206 11.45 -0.82 3.64
CA VAL A 206 10.99 0.55 3.35
C VAL A 206 11.83 1.20 2.26
N VAL A 207 13.17 1.08 2.28
CA VAL A 207 14.06 1.64 1.26
C VAL A 207 13.77 1.03 -0.11
N VAL A 208 13.55 -0.29 -0.17
CA VAL A 208 13.22 -0.99 -1.42
C VAL A 208 11.91 -0.46 -2.03
N LEU A 209 10.85 -0.39 -1.24
CA LEU A 209 9.56 0.11 -1.73
C LEU A 209 9.60 1.61 -2.04
N ALA A 210 10.29 2.39 -1.21
CA ALA A 210 10.41 3.83 -1.39
C ALA A 210 11.18 4.20 -2.66
N ALA A 211 12.09 3.37 -3.15
CA ALA A 211 12.88 3.65 -4.35
C ALA A 211 12.00 3.79 -5.61
N GLY A 212 10.97 2.95 -5.76
CA GLY A 212 9.99 3.06 -6.85
C GLY A 212 9.21 4.37 -6.79
N VAL A 213 8.62 4.66 -5.62
CA VAL A 213 7.88 5.92 -5.36
C VAL A 213 8.77 7.14 -5.61
N TYR A 214 9.99 7.11 -5.07
CA TYR A 214 10.97 8.17 -5.22
C TYR A 214 11.27 8.46 -6.70
N GLY A 215 11.58 7.44 -7.48
CA GLY A 215 11.98 7.60 -8.88
C GLY A 215 10.93 8.30 -9.73
N LEU A 216 9.65 7.92 -9.59
CA LEU A 216 8.56 8.58 -10.29
C LEU A 216 8.31 9.99 -9.76
N MET A 217 8.25 10.15 -8.43
CA MET A 217 7.93 11.41 -7.78
C MET A 217 8.98 12.51 -8.00
N VAL A 218 10.28 12.18 -8.06
CA VAL A 218 11.33 13.16 -8.38
C VAL A 218 11.08 13.81 -9.73
N ARG A 219 10.72 13.00 -10.74
CA ARG A 219 10.44 13.50 -12.09
C ARG A 219 9.24 14.44 -12.10
N ILE A 220 8.16 14.06 -11.43
CA ILE A 220 6.94 14.86 -11.34
C ILE A 220 7.21 16.17 -10.58
N MET A 221 7.80 16.08 -9.40
CA MET A 221 8.14 17.26 -8.59
C MET A 221 9.05 18.24 -9.35
N ARG A 222 10.08 17.71 -10.02
CA ARG A 222 10.98 18.55 -10.82
C ARG A 222 10.25 19.30 -11.93
N THR A 223 9.40 18.61 -12.69
CA THR A 223 8.60 19.23 -13.78
C THR A 223 7.64 20.26 -13.21
N SER A 224 6.86 19.92 -12.20
CA SER A 224 5.87 20.81 -11.58
C SER A 224 6.50 22.05 -10.95
N VAL A 225 7.69 21.92 -10.35
CA VAL A 225 8.43 23.07 -9.81
C VAL A 225 8.94 23.96 -10.95
N LEU A 226 9.46 23.40 -12.04
CA LEU A 226 9.91 24.17 -13.21
C LEU A 226 8.76 24.94 -13.85
N ASP A 227 7.61 24.30 -14.04
CA ASP A 227 6.40 24.93 -14.59
C ASP A 227 5.95 26.08 -13.69
N SER A 228 5.85 25.83 -12.38
CA SER A 228 5.47 26.84 -11.39
C SER A 228 6.44 28.04 -11.35
N LEU A 229 7.74 27.81 -11.52
CA LEU A 229 8.75 28.89 -11.56
C LEU A 229 8.60 29.78 -12.80
N GLY A 230 8.02 29.28 -13.89
CA GLY A 230 7.76 30.03 -15.12
C GLY A 230 6.56 30.96 -15.05
N GLU A 231 5.70 30.82 -14.05
CA GLU A 231 4.41 31.51 -13.94
C GLU A 231 4.54 33.00 -13.55
N GLU A 232 3.60 33.83 -14.03
CA GLU A 232 3.59 35.28 -13.80
C GLU A 232 3.45 35.68 -12.33
N TYR A 233 2.75 34.89 -11.52
CA TYR A 233 2.61 35.18 -10.09
C TYR A 233 3.95 35.07 -9.35
N VAL A 234 4.89 34.23 -9.84
CA VAL A 234 6.24 34.12 -9.29
C VAL A 234 7.05 35.38 -9.62
N ARG A 235 6.98 35.82 -10.88
CA ARG A 235 7.66 37.09 -11.31
C ARG A 235 7.10 38.28 -10.52
N THR A 236 5.79 38.31 -10.29
CA THR A 236 5.16 39.36 -9.47
C THR A 236 5.67 39.35 -8.03
N ALA A 237 5.83 38.15 -7.45
CA ALA A 237 6.31 37.98 -6.07
C ALA A 237 7.79 38.44 -5.96
N GLU A 238 8.62 38.13 -6.96
CA GLU A 238 10.00 38.55 -7.03
C GLU A 238 10.10 40.10 -7.22
N ALA A 239 9.28 40.67 -8.08
CA ALA A 239 9.20 42.11 -8.29
C ALA A 239 8.80 42.91 -7.04
N LYS A 240 8.01 42.27 -6.13
CA LYS A 240 7.66 42.80 -4.80
C LYS A 240 8.77 42.63 -3.76
N GLY A 241 9.96 42.17 -4.16
CA GLY A 241 11.12 42.02 -3.28
C GLY A 241 11.09 40.84 -2.31
N LEU A 242 10.22 39.86 -2.55
CA LEU A 242 10.19 38.66 -1.70
C LEU A 242 11.48 37.83 -1.89
N SER A 243 12.04 37.34 -0.78
CA SER A 243 13.23 36.48 -0.84
C SER A 243 12.92 35.19 -1.60
N ARG A 244 13.89 34.66 -2.34
CA ARG A 244 13.77 33.42 -3.14
C ARG A 244 13.23 32.25 -2.35
N TRP A 245 13.62 32.08 -1.08
CA TRP A 245 13.10 31.02 -0.21
C TRP A 245 11.61 31.20 0.11
N ARG A 246 11.16 32.45 0.31
CA ARG A 246 9.75 32.76 0.56
C ARG A 246 8.89 32.52 -0.68
N VAL A 247 9.40 32.90 -1.86
CA VAL A 247 8.76 32.61 -3.15
C VAL A 247 8.64 31.11 -3.36
N LEU A 248 9.74 30.36 -3.17
CA LEU A 248 9.76 28.90 -3.32
C LEU A 248 8.72 28.24 -2.39
N ARG A 249 8.79 28.50 -1.08
CA ARG A 249 7.95 27.81 -0.09
C ARG A 249 6.47 28.18 -0.21
N ARG A 250 6.14 29.47 -0.42
CA ARG A 250 4.77 29.97 -0.33
C ARG A 250 4.02 29.99 -1.66
N HIS A 251 4.73 30.15 -2.77
CA HIS A 251 4.14 30.32 -4.08
C HIS A 251 4.39 29.12 -5.00
N VAL A 252 5.64 28.65 -5.09
CA VAL A 252 6.01 27.57 -6.02
C VAL A 252 5.60 26.20 -5.49
N LEU A 253 6.09 25.80 -4.31
CA LEU A 253 5.86 24.44 -3.79
C LEU A 253 4.37 24.13 -3.56
N ARG A 254 3.59 25.12 -3.12
CA ARG A 254 2.16 24.92 -2.90
C ARG A 254 1.43 24.49 -4.18
N ASN A 255 1.77 25.10 -5.32
CA ASN A 255 1.18 24.76 -6.61
C ASN A 255 1.81 23.51 -7.22
N ALA A 256 3.14 23.37 -7.10
CA ALA A 256 3.88 22.21 -7.61
C ALA A 256 3.51 20.88 -6.93
N MET A 257 2.99 20.93 -5.70
CA MET A 257 2.53 19.72 -4.98
C MET A 257 1.24 19.14 -5.53
N LEU A 258 0.40 19.90 -6.24
CA LEU A 258 -0.90 19.42 -6.73
C LEU A 258 -0.76 18.17 -7.61
N PRO A 259 0.06 18.15 -8.70
CA PRO A 259 0.26 16.94 -9.49
C PRO A 259 0.91 15.80 -8.70
N ALA A 260 1.82 16.12 -7.78
CA ALA A 260 2.50 15.11 -6.97
C ALA A 260 1.54 14.37 -6.02
N VAL A 261 0.63 15.09 -5.36
CA VAL A 261 -0.38 14.48 -4.48
C VAL A 261 -1.34 13.58 -5.27
N THR A 262 -1.72 13.98 -6.49
CA THR A 262 -2.57 13.15 -7.37
C THR A 262 -1.87 11.82 -7.69
N VAL A 263 -0.59 11.89 -8.08
CA VAL A 263 0.17 10.69 -8.44
C VAL A 263 0.48 9.83 -7.21
N LEU A 264 0.65 10.43 -6.03
CA LEU A 264 0.83 9.68 -4.78
C LEU A 264 -0.34 8.72 -4.50
N GLY A 265 -1.57 9.12 -4.82
CA GLY A 265 -2.74 8.25 -4.73
C GLY A 265 -2.69 7.06 -5.70
N LEU A 266 -2.22 7.29 -6.93
CA LEU A 266 -2.03 6.23 -7.91
C LEU A 266 -0.89 5.27 -7.51
N GLU A 267 0.19 5.81 -6.95
CA GLU A 267 1.34 5.03 -6.46
C GLU A 267 0.95 4.06 -5.36
N PHE A 268 -0.01 4.41 -4.50
CA PHE A 268 -0.49 3.46 -3.49
C PHE A 268 -1.08 2.19 -4.13
N GLY A 269 -1.82 2.33 -5.24
CA GLY A 269 -2.34 1.17 -5.97
C GLY A 269 -1.24 0.28 -6.56
N LEU A 270 -0.18 0.90 -7.10
CA LEU A 270 0.98 0.19 -7.62
C LEU A 270 1.80 -0.47 -6.50
N LEU A 271 1.94 0.21 -5.35
CA LEU A 271 2.56 -0.36 -4.17
C LEU A 271 1.81 -1.60 -3.67
N ALA A 272 0.48 -1.60 -3.68
CA ALA A 272 -0.30 -2.76 -3.26
C ALA A 272 0.04 -4.01 -4.09
N ALA A 273 0.38 -3.83 -5.38
CA ALA A 273 0.86 -4.93 -6.24
C ALA A 273 2.33 -5.31 -5.98
N GLY A 274 3.17 -4.38 -5.51
CA GLY A 274 4.60 -4.61 -5.25
C GLY A 274 4.92 -5.04 -3.81
N VAL A 275 4.07 -4.68 -2.87
CA VAL A 275 4.27 -4.94 -1.44
C VAL A 275 4.43 -6.43 -1.15
N PHE A 276 3.64 -7.32 -1.79
CA PHE A 276 3.73 -8.76 -1.53
C PHE A 276 5.12 -9.34 -1.83
N VAL A 277 5.80 -8.83 -2.87
CA VAL A 277 7.17 -9.29 -3.21
C VAL A 277 8.14 -8.92 -2.09
N VAL A 278 8.07 -7.70 -1.61
CA VAL A 278 8.92 -7.23 -0.51
C VAL A 278 8.57 -7.95 0.80
N GLU A 279 7.28 -8.11 1.10
CA GLU A 279 6.83 -8.87 2.26
C GLU A 279 7.35 -10.33 2.21
N SER A 280 7.34 -10.96 1.04
CA SER A 280 7.84 -12.33 0.88
C SER A 280 9.35 -12.41 1.04
N VAL A 281 10.13 -11.51 0.40
CA VAL A 281 11.59 -11.52 0.46
C VAL A 281 12.10 -11.23 1.87
N PHE A 282 11.48 -10.26 2.57
CA PHE A 282 11.85 -9.88 3.93
C PHE A 282 11.11 -10.68 5.02
N GLN A 283 10.34 -11.70 4.66
CA GLN A 283 9.51 -12.48 5.60
C GLN A 283 8.64 -11.59 6.49
N TRP A 284 8.15 -10.49 5.91
CA TRP A 284 7.29 -9.54 6.59
C TRP A 284 5.87 -10.10 6.69
N PRO A 285 5.29 -10.23 7.90
CA PRO A 285 3.97 -10.84 8.07
C PRO A 285 2.86 -9.86 7.70
N GLY A 286 2.75 -9.55 6.40
CA GLY A 286 1.79 -8.60 5.86
C GLY A 286 0.65 -9.27 5.09
N LEU A 287 -0.36 -8.43 4.76
CA LEU A 287 -1.57 -8.84 4.04
C LEU A 287 -1.28 -9.29 2.60
N GLY A 288 -0.28 -8.70 1.94
CA GLY A 288 0.13 -9.09 0.59
C GLY A 288 0.71 -10.51 0.56
N ASN A 289 1.58 -10.84 1.51
CA ASN A 289 2.13 -12.18 1.67
C ASN A 289 1.03 -13.19 2.05
N TYR A 290 0.11 -12.82 2.95
CA TYR A 290 -1.07 -13.62 3.28
C TYR A 290 -1.93 -13.92 2.04
N ALA A 291 -2.26 -12.91 1.25
CA ALA A 291 -3.01 -13.08 0.01
C ALA A 291 -2.29 -13.99 -1.00
N PHE A 292 -0.97 -13.83 -1.14
CA PHE A 292 -0.17 -14.66 -2.03
C PHE A 292 -0.18 -16.14 -1.60
N GLN A 293 0.00 -16.41 -0.32
CA GLN A 293 -0.06 -17.78 0.22
C GLN A 293 -1.47 -18.38 0.04
N ALA A 294 -2.52 -17.59 0.25
CA ALA A 294 -3.89 -18.02 0.04
C ALA A 294 -4.15 -18.41 -1.43
N ILE A 295 -3.65 -17.62 -2.39
CA ILE A 295 -3.75 -17.93 -3.83
C ILE A 295 -3.03 -19.23 -4.15
N GLN A 296 -1.81 -19.42 -3.67
CA GLN A 296 -1.02 -20.64 -3.90
C GLN A 296 -1.69 -21.89 -3.34
N ALA A 297 -2.40 -21.75 -2.22
CA ALA A 297 -3.10 -22.83 -1.55
C ALA A 297 -4.55 -23.03 -2.04
N ASN A 298 -5.01 -22.21 -3.01
CA ASN A 298 -6.41 -22.17 -3.46
C ASN A 298 -7.40 -21.88 -2.31
N ASP A 299 -6.99 -21.07 -1.33
CA ASP A 299 -7.86 -20.61 -0.25
C ASP A 299 -8.72 -19.43 -0.73
N TYR A 300 -9.90 -19.77 -1.26
CA TYR A 300 -10.78 -18.79 -1.90
C TYR A 300 -11.26 -17.72 -0.92
N ASN A 301 -11.65 -18.11 0.32
CA ASN A 301 -12.15 -17.14 1.29
C ASN A 301 -11.07 -16.13 1.70
N ALA A 302 -9.86 -16.62 1.98
CA ALA A 302 -8.71 -15.79 2.30
C ALA A 302 -8.33 -14.87 1.13
N THR A 303 -8.32 -15.40 -0.09
CA THR A 303 -8.01 -14.64 -1.32
C THR A 303 -9.05 -13.54 -1.57
N MET A 304 -10.35 -13.87 -1.51
CA MET A 304 -11.42 -12.89 -1.69
C MET A 304 -11.41 -11.82 -0.60
N GLY A 305 -11.26 -12.23 0.67
CA GLY A 305 -11.20 -11.31 1.81
C GLY A 305 -10.02 -10.36 1.73
N ALA A 306 -8.81 -10.86 1.46
CA ALA A 306 -7.61 -10.05 1.33
C ALA A 306 -7.71 -9.08 0.14
N THR A 307 -8.17 -9.56 -1.03
CA THR A 307 -8.35 -8.71 -2.23
C THR A 307 -9.36 -7.61 -1.97
N LEU A 308 -10.48 -7.91 -1.31
CA LEU A 308 -11.49 -6.91 -0.98
C LEU A 308 -10.93 -5.83 -0.04
N VAL A 309 -10.17 -6.23 0.99
CA VAL A 309 -9.58 -5.27 1.93
C VAL A 309 -8.51 -4.39 1.26
N ILE A 310 -7.67 -4.95 0.39
CA ILE A 310 -6.73 -4.18 -0.42
C ILE A 310 -7.49 -3.17 -1.30
N ALA A 311 -8.59 -3.59 -1.91
CA ALA A 311 -9.43 -2.70 -2.71
C ALA A 311 -10.09 -1.59 -1.89
N VAL A 312 -10.59 -1.90 -0.70
CA VAL A 312 -11.13 -0.90 0.24
C VAL A 312 -10.05 0.11 0.63
N LEU A 313 -8.84 -0.35 0.96
CA LEU A 313 -7.72 0.53 1.27
C LEU A 313 -7.40 1.46 0.10
N TYR A 314 -7.30 0.92 -1.12
CA TYR A 314 -7.05 1.72 -2.31
C TYR A 314 -8.11 2.82 -2.50
N VAL A 315 -9.37 2.46 -2.36
CA VAL A 315 -10.50 3.38 -2.50
C VAL A 315 -10.50 4.46 -1.41
N VAL A 316 -10.21 4.07 -0.15
CA VAL A 316 -10.10 5.00 0.98
C VAL A 316 -8.94 5.99 0.78
N ILE A 317 -7.79 5.51 0.33
CA ILE A 317 -6.63 6.38 0.09
C ILE A 317 -6.90 7.35 -1.05
N ASN A 318 -7.54 6.90 -2.15
CA ASN A 318 -7.96 7.81 -3.21
C ASN A 318 -8.92 8.88 -2.69
N LEU A 319 -9.86 8.51 -1.81
CA LEU A 319 -10.74 9.50 -1.18
C LEU A 319 -9.96 10.51 -0.33
N ILE A 320 -8.97 10.05 0.44
CA ILE A 320 -8.09 10.94 1.23
C ILE A 320 -7.34 11.89 0.30
N VAL A 321 -6.76 11.38 -0.79
CA VAL A 321 -6.07 12.20 -1.80
C VAL A 321 -7.00 13.25 -2.41
N ASP A 322 -8.24 12.89 -2.74
CA ASP A 322 -9.24 13.81 -3.23
C ASP A 322 -9.58 14.92 -2.23
N ILE A 323 -9.68 14.56 -0.95
CA ILE A 323 -9.92 15.55 0.14
C ILE A 323 -8.71 16.49 0.27
N VAL A 324 -7.50 15.95 0.24
CA VAL A 324 -6.26 16.75 0.27
C VAL A 324 -6.21 17.70 -0.94
N TYR A 325 -6.60 17.21 -2.11
CA TYR A 325 -6.66 18.01 -3.33
C TYR A 325 -7.64 19.20 -3.20
N LEU A 326 -8.82 18.95 -2.67
CA LEU A 326 -9.82 20.02 -2.39
C LEU A 326 -9.30 21.06 -1.38
N TYR A 327 -8.40 20.66 -0.49
CA TYR A 327 -7.78 21.58 0.46
C TYR A 327 -6.64 22.41 -0.17
N LEU A 328 -5.87 21.80 -1.06
CA LEU A 328 -4.74 22.45 -1.75
C LEU A 328 -5.21 23.42 -2.83
N ASP A 329 -6.27 23.07 -3.60
CA ASP A 329 -6.86 23.91 -4.64
C ASP A 329 -8.34 24.19 -4.38
N PRO A 330 -8.67 25.29 -3.69
CA PRO A 330 -10.06 25.66 -3.43
C PRO A 330 -10.85 26.06 -4.68
N ARG A 331 -10.23 26.25 -5.84
CA ARG A 331 -10.91 26.63 -7.10
C ARG A 331 -11.80 25.49 -7.64
N ILE A 332 -11.45 24.25 -7.37
CA ILE A 332 -12.22 23.06 -7.78
C ILE A 332 -13.58 22.96 -7.08
N ARG A 333 -13.82 23.76 -6.04
CA ARG A 333 -15.11 23.77 -5.34
C ARG A 333 -16.27 24.35 -6.18
N TYR A 334 -15.98 25.05 -7.26
CA TYR A 334 -16.94 25.80 -8.07
C TYR A 334 -17.12 25.26 -9.50
N ALA A 335 -16.44 24.16 -9.85
CA ALA A 335 -16.62 23.41 -11.09
C ALA A 335 -17.43 22.13 -10.82
#